data_e85c2a2939b993e3fb1c0f1f72b03a75
#
_entry.id   e85c2a2939b993e3fb1c0f1f72b03a75
#
_cell.length_a   1.000
_cell.length_b   1.000
_cell.length_c   1.000
_cell.angle_alpha   90.00
_cell.angle_beta   90.00
_cell.angle_gamma   90.00
#
_symmetry.space_group_name_H-M   'P 1'
#
loop_
_entity.id
_entity.type
_entity.pdbx_description
1 polymer ?
#
loop_
_entity_poly.entity_id
_entity_poly.type
_entity_poly.pdbx_seq_one_letter_code
_entity_poly.pdbx_strand_id
1 'polypeptide(L)'
;MKKNSYSYDELINCGNGGLFGPGNAKLPLPPMLMFDRITEINEHNGSFKKGSLKAELDIKKDLWFFDCHFKEDPVMPGCLGLDAMWQLVGFYLGWVGNPGKGRALGVGTVKFTGEVLQNIKLVKYVIDMKKIMSPGGTTVGLANGEVFADDKKIYSADSLKVGLFK
;
A
#
# COMPACT_ATOMS: atom_id res chain seq x y z
N MET A 1 -15.09 4.15 17.81
CA MET A 1 -14.54 4.82 16.62
C MET A 1 -13.44 3.92 16.06
N LYS A 2 -13.42 3.67 14.75
CA LYS A 2 -12.34 2.87 14.13
C LYS A 2 -11.02 3.60 14.26
N LYS A 3 -9.95 2.85 14.51
CA LYS A 3 -8.59 3.39 14.52
C LYS A 3 -8.22 3.90 13.13
N ASN A 4 -7.61 5.09 13.05
CA ASN A 4 -7.36 5.78 11.79
C ASN A 4 -5.87 5.99 11.47
N SER A 5 -4.99 5.36 12.24
CA SER A 5 -3.54 5.35 12.01
C SER A 5 -2.93 4.10 12.62
N TYR A 6 -1.79 3.63 12.09
CA TYR A 6 -1.13 2.39 12.52
C TYR A 6 0.38 2.58 12.57
N SER A 7 0.97 2.17 13.67
CA SER A 7 2.43 2.14 13.88
C SER A 7 3.05 0.92 13.19
N TYR A 8 4.39 0.91 13.11
CA TYR A 8 5.14 -0.22 12.55
C TYR A 8 4.80 -1.55 13.24
N ASP A 9 4.78 -1.56 14.58
CA ASP A 9 4.47 -2.79 15.34
C ASP A 9 3.06 -3.32 15.05
N GLU A 10 2.10 -2.43 14.82
CA GLU A 10 0.74 -2.81 14.44
C GLU A 10 0.67 -3.35 13.02
N LEU A 11 1.49 -2.83 12.10
CA LEU A 11 1.61 -3.38 10.75
C LEU A 11 2.24 -4.79 10.79
N ILE A 12 3.26 -5.01 11.62
CA ILE A 12 3.84 -6.32 11.84
C ILE A 12 2.79 -7.27 12.45
N ASN A 13 2.00 -6.82 13.42
CA ASN A 13 0.90 -7.60 13.97
C ASN A 13 -0.13 -7.98 12.89
N CYS A 14 -0.43 -7.07 11.95
CA CYS A 14 -1.27 -7.38 10.79
C CYS A 14 -0.65 -8.48 9.92
N GLY A 15 0.64 -8.40 9.65
CA GLY A 15 1.38 -9.41 8.89
C GLY A 15 1.34 -10.79 9.55
N ASN A 16 1.38 -10.83 10.87
CA ASN A 16 1.26 -12.06 11.66
C ASN A 16 -0.19 -12.57 11.79
N GLY A 17 -1.17 -11.81 11.30
CA GLY A 17 -2.59 -12.20 11.32
C GLY A 17 -3.35 -11.78 12.58
N GLY A 18 -2.72 -10.99 13.45
CA GLY A 18 -3.35 -10.56 14.70
C GLY A 18 -4.34 -9.40 14.57
N LEU A 19 -4.28 -8.64 13.48
CA LEU A 19 -5.11 -7.43 13.37
C LEU A 19 -6.53 -7.71 12.88
N PHE A 20 -6.68 -8.50 11.81
CA PHE A 20 -7.98 -8.79 11.20
C PHE A 20 -8.48 -10.22 11.46
N GLY A 21 -7.68 -11.03 12.15
CA GLY A 21 -8.03 -12.39 12.53
C GLY A 21 -7.71 -13.44 11.47
N PRO A 22 -7.84 -14.74 11.85
CA PRO A 22 -7.49 -15.86 10.97
C PRO A 22 -8.29 -15.86 9.65
N GLY A 23 -7.60 -16.15 8.55
CA GLY A 23 -8.22 -16.25 7.22
C GLY A 23 -8.52 -14.91 6.54
N ASN A 24 -8.24 -13.79 7.19
CA ASN A 24 -8.47 -12.46 6.68
C ASN A 24 -7.20 -11.81 6.12
N ALA A 25 -7.35 -10.57 5.63
CA ALA A 25 -6.26 -9.82 5.01
C ALA A 25 -5.04 -9.71 5.94
N LYS A 26 -3.86 -9.86 5.35
CA LYS A 26 -2.58 -9.67 6.02
C LYS A 26 -1.70 -8.78 5.17
N LEU A 27 -0.90 -7.95 5.80
CA LEU A 27 0.24 -7.34 5.13
C LEU A 27 1.36 -8.37 4.95
N PRO A 28 2.22 -8.23 3.94
CA PRO A 28 3.45 -8.98 3.93
C PRO A 28 4.34 -8.53 5.10
N LEU A 29 5.18 -9.44 5.57
CA LEU A 29 6.22 -9.13 6.55
C LEU A 29 7.48 -8.59 5.85
N PRO A 30 8.38 -7.88 6.55
CA PRO A 30 9.67 -7.53 5.98
C PRO A 30 10.40 -8.76 5.41
N PRO A 31 11.12 -8.62 4.28
CA PRO A 31 11.46 -7.37 3.60
C PRO A 31 10.41 -6.85 2.61
N MET A 32 9.29 -7.54 2.38
CA MET A 32 8.27 -7.15 1.41
C MET A 32 7.32 -6.04 1.89
N LEU A 33 7.19 -5.80 3.19
CA LEU A 33 6.42 -4.67 3.71
C LEU A 33 7.07 -3.36 3.26
N MET A 34 6.33 -2.54 2.52
CA MET A 34 6.89 -1.37 1.83
C MET A 34 6.51 -0.02 2.45
N PHE A 35 6.07 -0.03 3.71
CA PHE A 35 5.82 1.20 4.47
C PHE A 35 6.01 0.94 5.97
N ASP A 36 6.38 1.99 6.69
CA ASP A 36 6.67 1.92 8.13
C ASP A 36 5.46 2.28 8.99
N ARG A 37 4.52 3.01 8.43
CA ARG A 37 3.31 3.45 9.14
C ARG A 37 2.20 3.83 8.18
N ILE A 38 0.95 3.70 8.67
CA ILE A 38 -0.22 4.34 8.05
C ILE A 38 -0.54 5.57 8.89
N THR A 39 -0.43 6.74 8.29
CA THR A 39 -0.64 8.02 8.98
C THR A 39 -2.10 8.42 9.03
N GLU A 40 -2.89 7.99 8.06
CA GLU A 40 -4.31 8.33 7.98
C GLU A 40 -5.05 7.24 7.20
N ILE A 41 -6.21 6.83 7.68
CA ILE A 41 -7.16 5.99 6.96
C ILE A 41 -8.58 6.43 7.30
N ASN A 42 -9.45 6.56 6.27
CA ASN A 42 -10.80 7.10 6.42
C ASN A 42 -11.75 6.50 5.39
N GLU A 43 -13.00 6.21 5.79
CA GLU A 43 -14.03 5.59 4.93
C GLU A 43 -14.74 6.56 3.98
N HIS A 44 -14.65 7.87 4.23
CA HIS A 44 -15.49 8.86 3.56
C HIS A 44 -14.73 9.90 2.74
N ASN A 45 -13.42 9.97 2.92
CA ASN A 45 -12.56 10.90 2.20
C ASN A 45 -12.24 10.38 0.79
N GLY A 46 -11.45 11.19 0.08
CA GLY A 46 -11.02 10.90 -1.29
C GLY A 46 -11.94 11.52 -2.34
N SER A 47 -11.47 11.52 -3.57
CA SER A 47 -12.16 12.14 -4.70
C SER A 47 -13.50 11.50 -5.02
N PHE A 48 -13.64 10.21 -4.73
CA PHE A 48 -14.84 9.41 -4.98
C PHE A 48 -15.72 9.26 -3.73
N LYS A 49 -15.32 9.83 -2.59
CA LYS A 49 -16.02 9.67 -1.29
C LYS A 49 -16.21 8.20 -0.87
N LYS A 50 -15.25 7.35 -1.22
CA LYS A 50 -15.26 5.91 -0.93
C LYS A 50 -14.13 5.47 -0.01
N GLY A 51 -13.39 6.44 0.52
CA GLY A 51 -12.29 6.24 1.44
C GLY A 51 -10.93 6.59 0.85
N SER A 52 -10.01 6.84 1.74
CA SER A 52 -8.62 7.14 1.41
C SER A 52 -7.68 6.66 2.50
N LEU A 53 -6.42 6.47 2.15
CA LEU A 53 -5.40 6.24 3.15
C LEU A 53 -4.05 6.81 2.71
N LYS A 54 -3.22 7.12 3.69
CA LYS A 54 -1.86 7.62 3.53
C LYS A 54 -0.90 6.78 4.35
N ALA A 55 0.23 6.46 3.77
CA ALA A 55 1.29 5.70 4.43
C ALA A 55 2.65 6.29 4.10
N GLU A 56 3.65 5.95 4.90
CA GLU A 56 5.00 6.49 4.78
C GLU A 56 6.04 5.39 4.93
N LEU A 57 7.12 5.51 4.15
CA LEU A 57 8.33 4.72 4.25
C LEU A 57 9.51 5.66 4.48
N ASP A 58 10.22 5.48 5.59
CA ASP A 58 11.49 6.17 5.82
C ASP A 58 12.57 5.55 4.93
N ILE A 59 13.25 6.36 4.15
CA ILE A 59 14.34 5.89 3.29
C ILE A 59 15.64 5.95 4.07
N LYS A 60 16.24 4.78 4.27
CA LYS A 60 17.58 4.60 4.87
C LYS A 60 18.51 4.04 3.80
N LYS A 61 19.76 4.47 3.83
CA LYS A 61 20.76 4.08 2.82
C LYS A 61 21.04 2.58 2.77
N ASP A 62 20.75 1.86 3.85
CA ASP A 62 20.96 0.43 4.01
C ASP A 62 19.72 -0.42 3.73
N LEU A 63 18.65 0.17 3.16
CA LEU A 63 17.52 -0.63 2.71
C LEU A 63 17.98 -1.66 1.67
N TRP A 64 17.51 -2.89 1.83
CA TRP A 64 18.01 -4.06 1.12
C TRP A 64 18.03 -3.93 -0.40
N PHE A 65 17.08 -3.23 -0.99
CA PHE A 65 16.98 -3.09 -2.45
C PHE A 65 18.08 -2.20 -3.04
N PHE A 66 18.68 -1.30 -2.26
CA PHE A 66 19.76 -0.46 -2.74
C PHE A 66 21.06 -1.24 -3.00
N ASP A 67 21.28 -2.37 -2.31
CA ASP A 67 22.47 -3.20 -2.52
C ASP A 67 22.43 -4.00 -3.82
N CYS A 68 21.24 -4.29 -4.33
CA CYS A 68 21.05 -5.19 -5.47
C CYS A 68 20.40 -4.53 -6.70
N HIS A 69 19.89 -3.32 -6.55
CA HIS A 69 19.16 -2.64 -7.62
C HIS A 69 19.58 -1.15 -7.73
N PHE A 70 20.68 -0.85 -8.45
CA PHE A 70 21.61 -1.77 -9.11
C PHE A 70 23.01 -1.63 -8.49
N LYS A 71 23.92 -2.56 -8.77
CA LYS A 71 25.32 -2.42 -8.35
C LYS A 71 25.89 -1.09 -8.87
N GLU A 72 26.43 -0.26 -7.95
CA GLU A 72 26.98 1.07 -8.23
C GLU A 72 25.97 2.10 -8.74
N ASP A 73 24.67 1.74 -8.75
CA ASP A 73 23.58 2.63 -9.17
C ASP A 73 22.32 2.32 -8.32
N PRO A 74 22.33 2.67 -7.02
CA PRO A 74 21.26 2.32 -6.11
C PRO A 74 20.00 3.17 -6.36
N VAL A 75 18.92 2.48 -6.66
CA VAL A 75 17.57 3.06 -6.84
C VAL A 75 16.51 2.07 -6.34
N MET A 76 15.50 2.58 -5.66
CA MET A 76 14.37 1.75 -5.24
C MET A 76 13.64 1.21 -6.47
N PRO A 77 13.43 -0.12 -6.57
CA PRO A 77 12.63 -0.68 -7.66
C PRO A 77 11.24 -0.07 -7.71
N GLY A 78 10.83 0.44 -8.86
CA GLY A 78 9.47 1.01 -9.05
C GLY A 78 8.37 -0.01 -8.78
N CYS A 79 8.62 -1.28 -9.06
CA CYS A 79 7.67 -2.37 -8.77
C CYS A 79 7.37 -2.51 -7.27
N LEU A 80 8.29 -2.14 -6.38
CA LEU A 80 8.05 -2.16 -4.93
C LEU A 80 7.12 -1.03 -4.49
N GLY A 81 7.23 0.15 -5.13
CA GLY A 81 6.27 1.24 -4.90
C GLY A 81 4.86 0.88 -5.41
N LEU A 82 4.77 0.17 -6.53
CA LEU A 82 3.50 -0.36 -7.00
C LEU A 82 2.93 -1.41 -6.02
N ASP A 83 3.76 -2.33 -5.57
CA ASP A 83 3.32 -3.35 -4.61
C ASP A 83 2.86 -2.73 -3.29
N ALA A 84 3.54 -1.68 -2.82
CA ALA A 84 3.10 -0.91 -1.65
C ALA A 84 1.65 -0.41 -1.80
N MET A 85 1.30 0.10 -2.97
CA MET A 85 -0.05 0.58 -3.24
C MET A 85 -1.07 -0.56 -3.21
N TRP A 86 -0.77 -1.74 -3.78
CA TRP A 86 -1.62 -2.92 -3.65
C TRP A 86 -1.75 -3.39 -2.19
N GLN A 87 -0.65 -3.39 -1.43
CA GLN A 87 -0.67 -3.73 -0.01
C GLN A 87 -1.63 -2.83 0.78
N LEU A 88 -1.62 -1.53 0.49
CA LEU A 88 -2.49 -0.55 1.13
C LEU A 88 -3.96 -0.74 0.76
N VAL A 89 -4.27 -1.04 -0.50
CA VAL A 89 -5.65 -1.37 -0.92
C VAL A 89 -6.15 -2.62 -0.18
N GLY A 90 -5.33 -3.66 -0.11
CA GLY A 90 -5.67 -4.89 0.62
C GLY A 90 -5.90 -4.63 2.11
N PHE A 91 -5.04 -3.81 2.74
CA PHE A 91 -5.21 -3.40 4.13
C PHE A 91 -6.54 -2.66 4.31
N TYR A 92 -6.87 -1.71 3.42
CA TYR A 92 -8.13 -0.97 3.47
C TYR A 92 -9.35 -1.89 3.45
N LEU A 93 -9.35 -2.87 2.56
CA LEU A 93 -10.47 -3.83 2.46
C LEU A 93 -10.66 -4.64 3.76
N GLY A 94 -9.59 -5.07 4.40
CA GLY A 94 -9.63 -5.71 5.71
C GLY A 94 -10.11 -4.76 6.81
N TRP A 95 -9.61 -3.53 6.79
CA TRP A 95 -9.93 -2.50 7.78
C TRP A 95 -11.41 -2.11 7.78
N VAL A 96 -12.05 -2.05 6.60
CA VAL A 96 -13.50 -1.81 6.52
C VAL A 96 -14.34 -3.03 6.89
N GLY A 97 -13.71 -4.18 7.15
CA GLY A 97 -14.36 -5.38 7.69
C GLY A 97 -14.67 -6.48 6.68
N ASN A 98 -14.12 -6.41 5.46
CA ASN A 98 -14.31 -7.48 4.48
C ASN A 98 -13.45 -8.71 4.84
N PRO A 99 -14.01 -9.92 4.81
CA PRO A 99 -13.27 -11.14 5.09
C PRO A 99 -12.51 -11.64 3.86
N GLY A 100 -11.49 -12.47 4.12
CA GLY A 100 -10.77 -13.20 3.07
C GLY A 100 -9.31 -12.79 2.91
N LYS A 101 -8.57 -13.61 2.17
CA LYS A 101 -7.14 -13.44 1.90
C LYS A 101 -6.92 -12.54 0.70
N GLY A 102 -6.01 -11.57 0.82
CA GLY A 102 -5.73 -10.58 -0.22
C GLY A 102 -4.89 -11.11 -1.38
N ARG A 103 -5.25 -10.70 -2.58
CA ARG A 103 -4.46 -10.93 -3.80
C ARG A 103 -4.53 -9.71 -4.71
N ALA A 104 -3.39 -9.27 -5.22
CA ALA A 104 -3.35 -8.28 -6.29
C ALA A 104 -3.94 -8.89 -7.57
N LEU A 105 -4.85 -8.19 -8.22
CA LEU A 105 -5.54 -8.66 -9.42
C LEU A 105 -5.12 -7.90 -10.68
N GLY A 106 -4.59 -6.71 -10.54
CA GLY A 106 -4.16 -5.92 -11.68
C GLY A 106 -4.08 -4.44 -11.38
N VAL A 107 -3.79 -3.70 -12.42
CA VAL A 107 -3.73 -2.23 -12.45
C VAL A 107 -4.01 -1.78 -13.88
N GLY A 108 -4.66 -0.65 -14.06
CA GLY A 108 -4.89 -0.09 -15.38
C GLY A 108 -3.62 0.50 -15.99
N THR A 109 -3.19 1.63 -15.47
CA THR A 109 -1.98 2.31 -15.94
C THR A 109 -1.09 2.69 -14.76
N VAL A 110 0.20 2.42 -14.89
CA VAL A 110 1.21 2.91 -13.96
C VAL A 110 2.17 3.82 -14.71
N LYS A 111 2.46 4.97 -14.14
CA LYS A 111 3.48 5.90 -14.67
C LYS A 111 4.55 6.10 -13.62
N PHE A 112 5.80 5.87 -14.00
CA PHE A 112 6.98 6.16 -13.21
C PHE A 112 7.64 7.42 -13.79
N THR A 113 7.48 8.55 -13.09
CA THR A 113 7.95 9.87 -13.57
C THR A 113 9.08 10.41 -12.72
N GLY A 114 9.60 9.61 -11.81
CA GLY A 114 10.73 9.94 -10.95
C GLY A 114 11.26 8.71 -10.25
N GLU A 115 12.24 8.88 -9.39
CA GLU A 115 13.00 7.82 -8.74
C GLU A 115 13.13 8.06 -7.24
N VAL A 116 13.36 6.99 -6.49
CA VAL A 116 13.74 7.05 -5.08
C VAL A 116 15.20 6.64 -4.96
N LEU A 117 16.06 7.62 -4.79
CA LEU A 117 17.49 7.45 -4.56
C LEU A 117 17.80 7.47 -3.05
N GLN A 118 19.03 7.12 -2.68
CA GLN A 118 19.46 7.07 -1.27
C GLN A 118 19.45 8.41 -0.54
N ASN A 119 19.37 9.53 -1.26
CA ASN A 119 19.29 10.87 -0.70
C ASN A 119 17.87 11.32 -0.38
N ILE A 120 16.84 10.57 -0.81
CA ILE A 120 15.45 10.80 -0.41
C ILE A 120 15.31 10.44 1.06
N LYS A 121 14.50 11.19 1.80
CA LYS A 121 14.25 10.95 3.23
C LYS A 121 12.97 10.19 3.47
N LEU A 122 11.92 10.53 2.73
CA LEU A 122 10.58 10.00 2.96
C LEU A 122 9.87 9.71 1.65
N VAL A 123 9.30 8.50 1.57
CA VAL A 123 8.32 8.16 0.54
C VAL A 123 6.93 8.17 1.15
N LYS A 124 5.99 8.85 0.51
CA LYS A 124 4.58 8.88 0.90
C LYS A 124 3.74 8.20 -0.16
N TYR A 125 2.81 7.39 0.30
CA TYR A 125 1.79 6.75 -0.53
C TYR A 125 0.44 7.36 -0.22
N VAL A 126 -0.32 7.68 -1.25
CA VAL A 126 -1.69 8.18 -1.13
C VAL A 126 -2.60 7.29 -1.96
N ILE A 127 -3.57 6.67 -1.31
CA ILE A 127 -4.55 5.79 -1.96
C ILE A 127 -5.93 6.44 -1.89
N ASP A 128 -6.61 6.46 -3.01
CA ASP A 128 -7.94 7.02 -3.19
C ASP A 128 -8.87 5.90 -3.67
N MET A 129 -9.74 5.41 -2.80
CA MET A 129 -10.65 4.30 -3.13
C MET A 129 -11.73 4.76 -4.08
N LYS A 130 -11.86 4.05 -5.21
CA LYS A 130 -12.87 4.33 -6.24
C LYS A 130 -14.15 3.53 -6.03
N LYS A 131 -14.02 2.24 -5.70
CA LYS A 131 -15.15 1.33 -5.64
C LYS A 131 -14.80 0.07 -4.88
N ILE A 132 -15.77 -0.46 -4.14
CA ILE A 132 -15.70 -1.79 -3.55
C ILE A 132 -16.90 -2.58 -4.09
N MET A 133 -16.64 -3.79 -4.58
CA MET A 133 -17.64 -4.69 -5.15
C MET A 133 -17.51 -6.05 -4.48
N SER A 134 -18.61 -6.80 -4.40
CA SER A 134 -18.62 -8.13 -3.80
C SER A 134 -19.23 -9.18 -4.75
N PRO A 135 -18.57 -9.47 -5.88
CA PRO A 135 -19.08 -10.48 -6.81
C PRO A 135 -18.87 -11.89 -6.25
N GLY A 136 -19.98 -12.66 -6.11
CA GLY A 136 -19.90 -14.08 -5.78
C GLY A 136 -19.19 -14.43 -4.47
N GLY A 137 -19.29 -13.58 -3.43
CA GLY A 137 -18.64 -13.82 -2.13
C GLY A 137 -17.18 -13.38 -2.04
N THR A 138 -16.60 -12.90 -3.12
CA THR A 138 -15.28 -12.25 -3.17
C THR A 138 -15.48 -10.74 -3.02
N THR A 139 -14.61 -10.08 -2.30
CA THR A 139 -14.59 -8.61 -2.26
C THR A 139 -13.48 -8.09 -3.16
N VAL A 140 -13.79 -7.15 -4.04
CA VAL A 140 -12.84 -6.52 -4.95
C VAL A 140 -12.84 -5.01 -4.72
N GLY A 141 -11.67 -4.45 -4.44
CA GLY A 141 -11.44 -3.02 -4.33
C GLY A 141 -10.74 -2.47 -5.57
N LEU A 142 -11.19 -1.31 -6.02
CA LEU A 142 -10.54 -0.49 -7.04
C LEU A 142 -10.11 0.82 -6.41
N ALA A 143 -8.89 1.25 -6.70
CA ALA A 143 -8.33 2.50 -6.18
C ALA A 143 -7.40 3.16 -7.18
N ASN A 144 -7.20 4.46 -7.03
CA ASN A 144 -6.07 5.18 -7.62
C ASN A 144 -4.99 5.36 -6.55
N GLY A 145 -3.74 5.46 -6.96
CA GLY A 145 -2.64 5.67 -6.06
C GLY A 145 -1.62 6.66 -6.59
N GLU A 146 -0.96 7.34 -5.68
CA GLU A 146 0.14 8.23 -5.97
C GLU A 146 1.29 7.99 -4.99
N VAL A 147 2.52 8.12 -5.47
CA VAL A 147 3.73 8.01 -4.65
C VAL A 147 4.53 9.29 -4.76
N PHE A 148 4.99 9.77 -3.62
CA PHE A 148 5.77 11.01 -3.49
C PHE A 148 7.12 10.69 -2.85
N ALA A 149 8.17 11.28 -3.39
CA ALA A 149 9.51 11.25 -2.80
C ALA A 149 9.85 12.69 -2.34
N ASP A 150 10.02 12.88 -1.04
CA ASP A 150 10.23 14.22 -0.43
C ASP A 150 9.25 15.27 -1.01
N ASP A 151 7.95 14.95 -0.98
CA ASP A 151 6.82 15.76 -1.45
C ASP A 151 6.73 15.96 -2.98
N LYS A 152 7.63 15.40 -3.77
CA LYS A 152 7.52 15.39 -5.24
C LYS A 152 6.80 14.13 -5.70
N LYS A 153 5.72 14.28 -6.46
CA LYS A 153 5.03 13.12 -7.06
C LYS A 153 5.94 12.44 -8.09
N ILE A 154 6.15 11.14 -7.91
CA ILE A 154 7.03 10.33 -8.75
C ILE A 154 6.30 9.17 -9.43
N TYR A 155 5.25 8.61 -8.83
CA TYR A 155 4.46 7.53 -9.42
C TYR A 155 2.99 7.88 -9.38
N SER A 156 2.24 7.39 -10.36
CA SER A 156 0.79 7.34 -10.35
C SER A 156 0.31 5.99 -10.83
N ALA A 157 -0.75 5.49 -10.21
CA ALA A 157 -1.41 4.25 -10.61
C ALA A 157 -2.92 4.50 -10.75
N ASP A 158 -3.47 4.12 -11.88
CA ASP A 158 -4.91 4.18 -12.12
C ASP A 158 -5.49 2.78 -12.06
N SER A 159 -6.59 2.64 -11.35
CA SER A 159 -7.34 1.39 -11.23
C SER A 159 -6.53 0.22 -10.65
N LEU A 160 -5.84 0.46 -9.54
CA LEU A 160 -5.30 -0.61 -8.70
C LEU A 160 -6.43 -1.55 -8.28
N LYS A 161 -6.25 -2.85 -8.49
CA LYS A 161 -7.28 -3.85 -8.23
C LYS A 161 -6.77 -4.91 -7.27
N VAL A 162 -7.46 -5.09 -6.16
CA VAL A 162 -7.16 -6.11 -5.14
C VAL A 162 -8.45 -6.85 -4.80
N GLY A 163 -8.33 -8.17 -4.64
CA GLY A 163 -9.44 -9.02 -4.19
C GLY A 163 -9.17 -9.66 -2.84
N LEU A 164 -10.22 -9.85 -2.03
CA LEU A 164 -10.22 -10.71 -0.85
C LEU A 164 -11.01 -11.96 -1.15
N PHE A 165 -10.37 -13.12 -0.97
CA PHE A 165 -10.93 -14.45 -1.27
C PHE A 165 -11.08 -15.26 0.01
N LYS A 166 -12.24 -15.88 0.20
CA LYS A 166 -12.52 -16.78 1.31
C LYS A 166 -11.91 -18.16 1.09
#